data_78a8e2a7e5f869eafc06bbfb69780d85
#
_entry.id   78a8e2a7e5f869eafc06bbfb69780d85
#
_cell.length_a   1.000
_cell.length_b   1.000
_cell.length_c   1.000
_cell.angle_alpha   90.00
_cell.angle_beta   90.00
_cell.angle_gamma   90.00
#
_symmetry.space_group_name_H-M   'P 1'
#
loop_
_entity.id
_entity.type
_entity.pdbx_description
1 polymer ?
#
loop_
_entity_poly.entity_id
_entity_poly.type
_entity_poly.pdbx_seq_one_letter_code
_entity_poly.pdbx_strand_id
1 'polypeptide(L)'
;ACDELLVLVRQCVELGFTEIVLDDVQFPNYGRVERMTFGEQEDTPQLRMDAILTFLDAVNTELDGTGVTLSISLPADLLETQTDETAGWDLSAIAQKVDRIYMDAADQAEADTARTALSALREDADGKVFYAAETAEPVTGGSYVIG
;
A
#
# COMPACT_ATOMS: atom_id res chain seq x y z
N ALA A 1 -6.78 -9.77 -14.54
CA ALA A 1 -6.71 -9.57 -13.07
C ALA A 1 -6.90 -8.09 -12.68
N CYS A 2 -6.10 -7.15 -13.21
CA CYS A 2 -6.27 -5.73 -12.89
C CYS A 2 -7.66 -5.19 -13.20
N ASP A 3 -8.23 -5.52 -14.34
CA ASP A 3 -9.56 -5.04 -14.74
C ASP A 3 -10.67 -5.50 -13.79
N GLU A 4 -10.56 -6.70 -13.25
CA GLU A 4 -11.51 -7.24 -12.27
C GLU A 4 -11.43 -6.49 -10.93
N LEU A 5 -10.22 -6.15 -10.49
CA LEU A 5 -10.01 -5.35 -9.27
C LEU A 5 -10.56 -3.93 -9.45
N LEU A 6 -10.39 -3.32 -10.63
CA LEU A 6 -10.96 -2.00 -10.90
C LEU A 6 -12.49 -2.02 -10.92
N VAL A 7 -13.11 -3.11 -11.36
CA VAL A 7 -14.57 -3.29 -11.25
C VAL A 7 -15.00 -3.33 -9.78
N LEU A 8 -14.26 -4.04 -8.92
CA LEU A 8 -14.54 -4.06 -7.47
C LEU A 8 -14.37 -2.68 -6.84
N VAL A 9 -13.34 -1.93 -7.21
CA VAL A 9 -13.13 -0.55 -6.76
C VAL A 9 -14.35 0.31 -7.07
N ARG A 10 -14.85 0.27 -8.30
CA ARG A 10 -16.08 1.00 -8.71
C ARG A 10 -17.28 0.60 -7.88
N GLN A 11 -17.48 -0.69 -7.67
CA GLN A 11 -18.58 -1.19 -6.84
C GLN A 11 -18.49 -0.69 -5.40
N CYS A 12 -17.29 -0.66 -4.82
CA CYS A 12 -17.09 -0.09 -3.48
C CYS A 12 -17.46 1.40 -3.43
N VAL A 13 -17.09 2.18 -4.44
CA VAL A 13 -17.48 3.59 -4.55
C VAL A 13 -19.01 3.75 -4.64
N GLU A 14 -19.67 2.95 -5.47
CA GLU A 14 -21.14 2.97 -5.64
C GLU A 14 -21.86 2.59 -4.36
N LEU A 15 -21.29 1.68 -3.56
CA LEU A 15 -21.85 1.26 -2.26
C LEU A 15 -21.62 2.28 -1.15
N GLY A 16 -20.84 3.34 -1.40
CA GLY A 16 -20.64 4.43 -0.46
C GLY A 16 -19.51 4.22 0.55
N PHE A 17 -18.58 3.33 0.26
CA PHE A 17 -17.35 3.21 1.08
C PHE A 17 -16.54 4.50 0.98
N THR A 18 -15.96 4.92 2.09
CA THR A 18 -15.19 6.18 2.20
C THR A 18 -13.68 5.94 2.11
N GLU A 19 -13.25 4.71 2.24
CA GLU A 19 -11.86 4.28 2.14
C GLU A 19 -11.76 2.90 1.51
N ILE A 20 -10.78 2.73 0.66
CA ILE A 20 -10.38 1.44 0.09
C ILE A 20 -8.97 1.16 0.55
N VAL A 21 -8.79 0.04 1.24
CA VAL A 21 -7.47 -0.45 1.65
C VAL A 21 -7.06 -1.60 0.72
N LEU A 22 -5.95 -1.41 0.03
CA LEU A 22 -5.33 -2.44 -0.78
C LEU A 22 -4.41 -3.26 0.12
N ASP A 23 -4.73 -4.54 0.26
CA ASP A 23 -3.95 -5.47 1.04
C ASP A 23 -3.31 -6.52 0.13
N ASP A 24 -2.13 -7.01 0.51
CA ASP A 24 -1.39 -8.05 -0.21
C ASP A 24 -1.10 -7.72 -1.71
N VAL A 25 -0.91 -6.42 -2.02
CA VAL A 25 -0.56 -5.96 -3.37
C VAL A 25 0.93 -6.16 -3.59
N GLN A 26 1.29 -7.36 -4.00
CA GLN A 26 2.68 -7.76 -4.20
C GLN A 26 2.82 -8.82 -5.28
N PHE A 27 4.02 -8.96 -5.82
CA PHE A 27 4.38 -10.13 -6.60
C PHE A 27 4.65 -11.32 -5.68
N PRO A 28 4.30 -12.56 -6.09
CA PRO A 28 4.56 -13.74 -5.28
C PRO A 28 6.06 -13.88 -4.98
N ASN A 29 6.38 -14.07 -3.71
CA ASN A 29 7.73 -14.28 -3.21
C ASN A 29 8.00 -15.72 -2.75
N TYR A 30 7.07 -16.63 -3.04
CA TYR A 30 7.15 -18.06 -2.68
C TYR A 30 6.79 -18.95 -3.87
N GLY A 31 7.23 -20.20 -3.83
CA GLY A 31 7.01 -21.15 -4.90
C GLY A 31 8.14 -21.08 -5.95
N ARG A 32 7.79 -21.40 -7.19
CA ARG A 32 8.77 -21.40 -8.31
C ARG A 32 8.70 -20.08 -9.07
N VAL A 33 8.99 -19.00 -8.38
CA VAL A 33 8.96 -17.64 -8.94
C VAL A 33 9.87 -17.46 -10.14
N GLU A 34 10.95 -18.24 -10.21
CA GLU A 34 11.88 -18.25 -11.35
C GLU A 34 11.26 -18.76 -12.67
N ARG A 35 10.06 -19.33 -12.59
CA ARG A 35 9.30 -19.79 -13.76
C ARG A 35 8.16 -18.86 -14.15
N MET A 36 7.99 -17.78 -13.42
CA MET A 36 6.98 -16.78 -13.77
C MET A 36 7.42 -16.04 -15.03
N THR A 37 6.47 -15.84 -15.93
CA THR A 37 6.67 -15.06 -17.14
C THR A 37 5.58 -14.00 -17.23
N PHE A 38 5.95 -12.81 -17.66
CA PHE A 38 5.03 -11.69 -17.88
C PHE A 38 4.86 -11.47 -19.39
N GLY A 39 4.28 -12.48 -20.05
CA GLY A 39 4.18 -12.49 -21.52
C GLY A 39 5.56 -12.63 -22.16
N GLU A 40 5.91 -11.73 -23.08
CA GLU A 40 7.20 -11.71 -23.77
C GLU A 40 8.25 -10.84 -23.03
N GLN A 41 7.87 -10.23 -21.89
CA GLN A 41 8.76 -9.37 -21.11
C GLN A 41 9.59 -10.19 -20.13
N GLU A 42 10.86 -9.83 -20.00
CA GLU A 42 11.72 -10.37 -18.97
C GLU A 42 11.31 -9.87 -17.59
N ASP A 43 11.20 -10.77 -16.61
CA ASP A 43 10.89 -10.44 -15.23
C ASP A 43 12.09 -9.75 -14.59
N THR A 44 11.97 -8.45 -14.35
CA THR A 44 12.99 -7.65 -13.67
C THR A 44 12.40 -6.95 -12.44
N PRO A 45 13.21 -6.63 -11.42
CA PRO A 45 12.77 -5.85 -10.27
C PRO A 45 12.08 -4.54 -10.67
N GLN A 46 12.62 -3.84 -11.65
CA GLN A 46 12.04 -2.59 -12.13
C GLN A 46 10.66 -2.81 -12.76
N LEU A 47 10.49 -3.88 -13.55
CA LEU A 47 9.20 -4.20 -14.15
C LEU A 47 8.14 -4.47 -13.08
N ARG A 48 8.50 -5.14 -11.99
CA ARG A 48 7.60 -5.40 -10.86
C ARG A 48 7.19 -4.11 -10.16
N MET A 49 8.16 -3.23 -9.85
CA MET A 49 7.88 -1.93 -9.24
C MET A 49 6.99 -1.07 -10.14
N ASP A 50 7.30 -0.99 -11.42
CA ASP A 50 6.51 -0.21 -12.40
C ASP A 50 5.08 -0.76 -12.54
N ALA A 51 4.90 -2.07 -12.45
CA ALA A 51 3.58 -2.69 -12.51
C ALA A 51 2.72 -2.34 -11.28
N ILE A 52 3.30 -2.36 -10.08
CA ILE A 52 2.61 -1.92 -8.85
C ILE A 52 2.19 -0.45 -8.96
N LEU A 53 3.11 0.43 -9.37
CA LEU A 53 2.82 1.85 -9.52
C LEU A 53 1.76 2.12 -10.60
N THR A 54 1.82 1.41 -11.72
CA THR A 54 0.80 1.50 -12.77
C THR A 54 -0.57 1.05 -12.28
N PHE A 55 -0.64 0.00 -11.47
CA PHE A 55 -1.88 -0.45 -10.86
C PHE A 55 -2.44 0.61 -9.90
N LEU A 56 -1.59 1.22 -9.05
CA LEU A 56 -2.02 2.30 -8.14
C LEU A 56 -2.52 3.53 -8.92
N ASP A 57 -1.89 3.88 -10.03
CA ASP A 57 -2.36 4.96 -10.91
C ASP A 57 -3.73 4.64 -11.52
N ALA A 58 -3.96 3.40 -11.93
CA ALA A 58 -5.26 2.97 -12.44
C ALA A 58 -6.35 3.07 -11.36
N VAL A 59 -6.06 2.63 -10.13
CA VAL A 59 -7.00 2.78 -9.00
C VAL A 59 -7.27 4.26 -8.71
N ASN A 60 -6.25 5.10 -8.67
CA ASN A 60 -6.41 6.54 -8.47
C ASN A 60 -7.31 7.18 -9.54
N THR A 61 -7.17 6.74 -10.79
CA THR A 61 -8.04 7.21 -11.89
C THR A 61 -9.51 6.85 -11.65
N GLU A 62 -9.79 5.64 -11.14
CA GLU A 62 -11.16 5.24 -10.77
C GLU A 62 -11.72 6.01 -9.57
N LEU A 63 -10.86 6.42 -8.66
CA LEU A 63 -11.25 7.16 -7.45
C LEU A 63 -11.30 8.68 -7.64
N ASP A 64 -10.83 9.18 -8.78
CA ASP A 64 -10.78 10.62 -9.05
C ASP A 64 -12.16 11.26 -8.95
N GLY A 65 -12.27 12.34 -8.16
CA GLY A 65 -13.51 13.06 -7.95
C GLY A 65 -14.54 12.35 -7.04
N THR A 66 -14.24 11.18 -6.50
CA THR A 66 -15.17 10.42 -5.62
C THR A 66 -15.07 10.81 -4.14
N GLY A 67 -13.92 11.39 -3.73
CA GLY A 67 -13.62 11.67 -2.33
C GLY A 67 -13.27 10.44 -1.49
N VAL A 68 -13.12 9.26 -2.12
CA VAL A 68 -12.74 8.02 -1.45
C VAL A 68 -11.22 8.01 -1.20
N THR A 69 -10.81 7.67 0.00
CA THR A 69 -9.41 7.57 0.40
C THR A 69 -8.81 6.26 -0.13
N LEU A 70 -7.63 6.33 -0.75
CA LEU A 70 -6.85 5.15 -1.16
C LEU A 70 -5.77 4.86 -0.14
N SER A 71 -5.77 3.66 0.40
CA SER A 71 -4.80 3.18 1.37
C SER A 71 -4.18 1.87 0.91
N ILE A 72 -2.98 1.58 1.40
CA ILE A 72 -2.28 0.32 1.16
C ILE A 72 -1.71 -0.23 2.46
N SER A 73 -1.74 -1.55 2.62
CA SER A 73 -1.08 -2.25 3.71
C SER A 73 0.31 -2.71 3.25
N LEU A 74 1.34 -2.37 4.01
CA LEU A 74 2.74 -2.71 3.73
C LEU A 74 3.41 -3.20 5.01
N PRO A 75 4.39 -4.12 4.91
CA PRO A 75 5.11 -4.60 6.09
C PRO A 75 6.04 -3.51 6.67
N ALA A 76 6.17 -3.49 7.99
CA ALA A 76 6.92 -2.45 8.71
C ALA A 76 8.45 -2.51 8.45
N ASP A 77 9.00 -3.66 8.10
CA ASP A 77 10.42 -3.81 7.73
C ASP A 77 10.79 -3.03 6.45
N LEU A 78 9.81 -2.68 5.62
CA LEU A 78 10.01 -1.81 4.47
C LEU A 78 10.47 -0.39 4.86
N LEU A 79 10.25 0.03 6.10
CA LEU A 79 10.81 1.30 6.61
C LEU A 79 12.34 1.30 6.65
N GLU A 80 12.96 0.15 6.89
CA GLU A 80 14.41 0.00 6.93
C GLU A 80 14.99 -0.25 5.53
N THR A 81 14.36 -1.15 4.78
CA THR A 81 14.85 -1.57 3.46
C THR A 81 14.56 -0.57 2.35
N GLN A 82 13.50 0.23 2.49
CA GLN A 82 12.94 1.19 1.53
C GLN A 82 12.40 0.56 0.24
N THR A 83 12.93 -0.56 -0.18
CA THR A 83 12.51 -1.32 -1.37
C THR A 83 12.48 -2.81 -1.11
N ASP A 84 11.57 -3.51 -1.77
CA ASP A 84 11.57 -4.97 -1.89
C ASP A 84 11.42 -5.35 -3.37
N GLU A 85 12.53 -5.72 -3.98
CA GLU A 85 12.60 -6.09 -5.39
C GLU A 85 11.78 -7.33 -5.73
N THR A 86 11.60 -8.24 -4.77
CA THR A 86 10.83 -9.47 -4.97
C THR A 86 9.34 -9.17 -4.99
N ALA A 87 8.87 -8.41 -4.02
CA ALA A 87 7.48 -7.99 -3.92
C ALA A 87 7.11 -6.92 -4.97
N GLY A 88 8.08 -6.18 -5.47
CA GLY A 88 7.88 -5.07 -6.39
C GLY A 88 7.55 -3.76 -5.66
N TRP A 89 8.04 -3.58 -4.44
CA TRP A 89 7.77 -2.40 -3.63
C TRP A 89 8.91 -1.39 -3.65
N ASP A 90 8.55 -0.13 -3.90
CA ASP A 90 9.34 1.07 -3.63
C ASP A 90 8.51 1.97 -2.70
N LEU A 91 8.89 2.03 -1.43
CA LEU A 91 8.12 2.73 -0.40
C LEU A 91 7.92 4.21 -0.75
N SER A 92 8.98 4.88 -1.21
CA SER A 92 8.93 6.30 -1.55
C SER A 92 7.99 6.57 -2.72
N ALA A 93 8.05 5.74 -3.76
CA ALA A 93 7.19 5.89 -4.93
C ALA A 93 5.72 5.55 -4.61
N ILE A 94 5.47 4.49 -3.83
CA ILE A 94 4.12 4.12 -3.37
C ILE A 94 3.52 5.23 -2.50
N ALA A 95 4.30 5.83 -1.60
CA ALA A 95 3.84 6.90 -0.72
C ALA A 95 3.32 8.13 -1.49
N GLN A 96 3.78 8.37 -2.71
CA GLN A 96 3.27 9.45 -3.57
C GLN A 96 1.92 9.11 -4.24
N LYS A 97 1.53 7.84 -4.27
CA LYS A 97 0.36 7.34 -4.99
C LYS A 97 -0.85 7.08 -4.09
N VAL A 98 -0.64 6.99 -2.78
CA VAL A 98 -1.68 6.63 -1.81
C VAL A 98 -1.88 7.74 -0.79
N ASP A 99 -3.07 7.76 -0.16
CA ASP A 99 -3.37 8.72 0.92
C ASP A 99 -2.87 8.22 2.27
N ARG A 100 -2.83 6.89 2.47
CA ARG A 100 -2.49 6.25 3.75
C ARG A 100 -1.71 4.97 3.55
N ILE A 101 -0.79 4.71 4.47
CA ILE A 101 -0.07 3.43 4.55
C ILE A 101 -0.33 2.82 5.92
N TYR A 102 -0.87 1.60 5.92
CA TYR A 102 -1.05 0.79 7.12
C TYR A 102 0.17 -0.10 7.29
N MET A 103 0.72 -0.14 8.49
CA MET A 103 1.83 -1.01 8.87
C MET A 103 1.55 -1.61 10.25
N ASP A 104 1.96 -2.85 10.45
CA ASP A 104 1.88 -3.49 11.75
C ASP A 104 2.78 -2.77 12.76
N ALA A 105 2.26 -2.59 13.97
CA ALA A 105 3.00 -2.03 15.08
C ALA A 105 2.61 -2.77 16.36
N ALA A 106 3.57 -3.30 17.07
CA ALA A 106 3.32 -4.03 18.30
C ALA A 106 2.86 -3.12 19.45
N ASP A 107 3.28 -1.87 19.44
CA ASP A 107 2.95 -0.88 20.46
C ASP A 107 2.93 0.56 19.93
N GLN A 108 2.61 1.51 20.83
CA GLN A 108 2.56 2.94 20.49
C GLN A 108 3.92 3.49 20.05
N ALA A 109 5.03 2.99 20.57
CA ALA A 109 6.36 3.50 20.21
C ALA A 109 6.74 3.10 18.77
N GLU A 110 6.45 1.88 18.36
CA GLU A 110 6.61 1.44 16.98
C GLU A 110 5.69 2.21 16.04
N ALA A 111 4.43 2.43 16.43
CA ALA A 111 3.48 3.23 15.67
C ALA A 111 3.98 4.67 15.48
N ASP A 112 4.51 5.31 16.51
CA ASP A 112 5.05 6.68 16.43
C ASP A 112 6.31 6.74 15.55
N THR A 113 7.16 5.72 15.61
CA THR A 113 8.35 5.59 14.77
C THR A 113 7.95 5.48 13.29
N ALA A 114 7.02 4.60 12.97
CA ALA A 114 6.53 4.44 11.62
C ALA A 114 5.86 5.71 11.09
N ARG A 115 5.02 6.37 11.89
CA ARG A 115 4.40 7.66 11.53
C ARG A 115 5.43 8.71 11.18
N THR A 116 6.47 8.84 11.99
CA THR A 116 7.54 9.81 11.77
C THR A 116 8.29 9.52 10.47
N ALA A 117 8.66 8.25 10.24
CA ALA A 117 9.37 7.83 9.04
C ALA A 117 8.54 8.05 7.77
N LEU A 118 7.26 7.69 7.78
CA LEU A 118 6.39 7.83 6.62
C LEU A 118 6.04 9.29 6.34
N SER A 119 5.85 10.11 7.37
CA SER A 119 5.59 11.54 7.22
C SER A 119 6.77 12.27 6.56
N ALA A 120 7.99 11.76 6.70
CA ALA A 120 9.17 12.31 6.05
C ALA A 120 9.25 12.02 4.54
N LEU A 121 8.47 11.07 4.03
CA LEU A 121 8.43 10.72 2.60
C LEU A 121 7.55 11.67 1.76
N ARG A 122 6.72 12.48 2.41
CA ARG A 122 5.83 13.43 1.73
C ARG A 122 6.06 14.83 2.29
N GLU A 123 6.07 15.81 1.39
CA GLU A 123 6.18 17.23 1.76
C GLU A 123 4.82 17.84 2.16
N ASP A 124 3.70 17.22 1.76
CA ASP A 124 2.38 17.63 2.16
C ASP A 124 2.12 17.20 3.60
N ALA A 125 2.01 18.17 4.51
CA ALA A 125 1.85 17.97 5.95
C ALA A 125 0.61 17.16 6.36
N ASP A 126 -0.31 16.93 5.45
CA ASP A 126 -1.46 16.03 5.60
C ASP A 126 -1.13 14.58 5.22
N GLY A 127 0.15 14.26 5.13
CA GLY A 127 0.66 12.90 4.94
C GLY A 127 -0.01 11.94 5.91
N LYS A 128 -1.02 11.29 5.42
CA LYS A 128 -1.93 10.46 6.18
C LYS A 128 -1.31 9.10 6.31
N VAL A 129 -0.52 8.93 7.33
CA VAL A 129 0.01 7.63 7.66
C VAL A 129 -0.72 7.11 8.87
N PHE A 130 -1.26 5.94 8.73
CA PHE A 130 -2.04 5.27 9.75
C PHE A 130 -1.54 3.85 9.93
N TYR A 131 -1.75 3.31 11.11
CA TYR A 131 -1.27 2.00 11.51
C TYR A 131 -2.40 1.01 11.60
N ALA A 132 -2.18 -0.18 11.09
CA ALA A 132 -2.83 -1.36 11.61
C ALA A 132 -1.94 -1.89 12.73
N ALA A 133 -2.40 -1.84 13.95
CA ALA A 133 -1.75 -2.51 15.05
C ALA A 133 -2.47 -3.82 15.30
N GLU A 134 -1.80 -4.95 15.18
CA GLU A 134 -2.25 -6.20 15.78
C GLU A 134 -1.98 -6.15 17.28
N THR A 135 -2.62 -5.25 17.98
CA THR A 135 -2.53 -5.15 19.44
C THR A 135 -3.93 -5.17 20.04
N ALA A 136 -4.00 -5.65 21.29
CA ALA A 136 -5.24 -5.59 22.07
C ALA A 136 -5.60 -4.15 22.48
N GLU A 137 -4.72 -3.18 22.29
CA GLU A 137 -4.90 -1.80 22.75
C GLU A 137 -4.82 -0.81 21.57
N PRO A 138 -5.74 0.19 21.52
CA PRO A 138 -5.72 1.22 20.50
C PRO A 138 -4.45 2.08 20.57
N VAL A 139 -3.88 2.39 19.41
CA VAL A 139 -2.82 3.39 19.28
C VAL A 139 -3.41 4.77 19.00
N THR A 140 -2.74 5.83 19.47
CA THR A 140 -3.18 7.21 19.27
C THR A 140 -2.44 7.87 18.09
N GLY A 141 -3.09 8.84 17.46
CA GLY A 141 -2.49 9.66 16.40
C GLY A 141 -2.58 9.06 15.01
N GLY A 142 -3.47 8.13 14.78
CA GLY A 142 -3.76 7.54 13.49
C GLY A 142 -4.98 6.65 13.52
N SER A 143 -5.29 6.01 12.40
CA SER A 143 -6.27 4.92 12.34
C SER A 143 -5.58 3.60 12.74
N TYR A 144 -6.36 2.67 13.28
CA TYR A 144 -5.86 1.35 13.66
C TYR A 144 -6.94 0.30 13.44
N VAL A 145 -6.49 -0.94 13.28
CA VAL A 145 -7.34 -2.13 13.27
C VAL A 145 -7.00 -2.95 14.49
N ILE A 146 -8.01 -3.36 15.24
CA ILE A 146 -7.84 -4.29 16.35
C ILE A 146 -8.04 -5.70 15.79
N GLY A 147 -7.01 -6.50 15.91
CA GLY A 147 -7.03 -7.92 15.54
C GLY A 147 -7.66 -8.80 16.60
#